data_b980b4242c42523a8c751412cfc23242
#
_entry.id   b980b4242c42523a8c751412cfc23242
#
_cell.length_a   1.000
_cell.length_b   1.000
_cell.length_c   1.000
_cell.angle_alpha   90.00
_cell.angle_beta   90.00
_cell.angle_gamma   90.00
#
_symmetry.space_group_name_H-M   'P 1'
#
loop_
_entity.id
_entity.type
_entity.pdbx_description
1 polymer ?
#
loop_
_entity_poly.entity_id
_entity_poly.type
_entity_poly.pdbx_seq_one_letter_code
_entity_poly.pdbx_strand_id
1 'polypeptide(L)'
;MFFVANYVESMYNNIVMERNTRFYVSIKNAFTWLMAVCLVCSAVARILIVGGKGTDVWCQIVLPIAAALLYVLIALLDGKEHFYRTAVPVWMNLVYYGIIFWKFDFVHYDALIGWLFIVVLLFLAVIYNQVCTGKRPFTWLLIPLHLAPIAAYAYIHRNFLLEGNYRFLLPDALMALGLIIAVFAMRIHTDGEYHPTWGDRSDGRKIRTLAPMAQITAFFQVERNTCSNLFEESFEISHIERYIRQKRKEGYTDFGINHVLLAAYVRGVAKYPQLNRFISGQKVYSRGNDIQYSMVVKKEMTIESPDTSFKVHLSPYDTAIDIYNKMNAAVEDVKKSMELDSSLDSVIQYLNMIPSVVLKFVVWLLKLLDYFGLLPKFLLELSPFHGSLFFTSMGSLGIPPIYHHLYDFGNLPVFGAFGCKRRALEVQEDGSVVQRKYVDMKFVLDERIVDGYYYAVFFKYYRSLLRHPEILDIPPEVVNRDID
;
A
#
# COMPACT_ATOMS: atom_id res chain seq x y z
N MET A 1 33.39 16.55 -8.59
CA MET A 1 33.67 15.56 -7.53
C MET A 1 32.38 15.05 -6.88
N PHE A 2 31.42 15.88 -6.48
CA PHE A 2 30.11 15.48 -5.90
C PHE A 2 29.26 14.62 -6.85
N PHE A 3 29.20 14.94 -8.14
CA PHE A 3 28.43 14.17 -9.13
C PHE A 3 28.92 12.73 -9.29
N VAL A 4 30.22 12.52 -9.20
CA VAL A 4 30.82 11.19 -9.30
C VAL A 4 30.56 10.39 -8.01
N ALA A 5 30.57 11.04 -6.85
CA ALA A 5 30.27 10.38 -5.57
C ALA A 5 28.81 9.90 -5.50
N ASN A 6 27.84 10.73 -5.90
CA ASN A 6 26.41 10.37 -5.92
C ASN A 6 26.11 9.29 -6.98
N TYR A 7 26.78 9.32 -8.13
CA TYR A 7 26.65 8.26 -9.14
C TYR A 7 27.22 6.93 -8.64
N VAL A 8 28.37 6.97 -7.95
CA VAL A 8 28.99 5.79 -7.34
C VAL A 8 28.14 5.25 -6.20
N GLU A 9 27.55 6.11 -5.36
CA GLU A 9 26.64 5.72 -4.28
C GLU A 9 25.32 5.12 -4.81
N SER A 10 24.72 5.71 -5.84
CA SER A 10 23.56 5.17 -6.54
C SER A 10 23.87 3.81 -7.19
N MET A 11 25.04 3.70 -7.82
CA MET A 11 25.52 2.45 -8.42
C MET A 11 25.81 1.39 -7.35
N TYR A 12 26.43 1.79 -6.22
CA TYR A 12 26.67 0.92 -5.08
C TYR A 12 25.36 0.41 -4.45
N ASN A 13 24.41 1.31 -4.22
CA ASN A 13 23.08 0.94 -3.68
C ASN A 13 22.31 0.02 -4.62
N ASN A 14 22.40 0.23 -5.94
CA ASN A 14 21.80 -0.67 -6.92
C ASN A 14 22.49 -2.03 -6.95
N ILE A 15 23.82 -2.08 -6.85
CA ILE A 15 24.59 -3.33 -6.80
C ILE A 15 24.29 -4.09 -5.49
N VAL A 16 24.21 -3.38 -4.35
CA VAL A 16 23.85 -3.97 -3.05
C VAL A 16 22.43 -4.50 -3.07
N MET A 17 21.48 -3.75 -3.66
CA MET A 17 20.10 -4.19 -3.81
C MET A 17 20.00 -5.42 -4.72
N GLU A 18 20.68 -5.42 -5.87
CA GLU A 18 20.72 -6.56 -6.78
C GLU A 18 21.39 -7.79 -6.12
N ARG A 19 22.46 -7.60 -5.37
CA ARG A 19 23.12 -8.67 -4.62
C ARG A 19 22.22 -9.24 -3.53
N ASN A 20 21.50 -8.39 -2.79
CA ASN A 20 20.56 -8.82 -1.76
C ASN A 20 19.37 -9.55 -2.40
N THR A 21 18.83 -9.06 -3.51
CA THR A 21 17.74 -9.73 -4.24
C THR A 21 18.17 -11.11 -4.70
N ARG A 22 19.36 -11.27 -5.29
CA ARG A 22 19.90 -12.57 -5.70
C ARG A 22 20.08 -13.51 -4.50
N PHE A 23 20.52 -13.00 -3.36
CA PHE A 23 20.67 -13.77 -2.12
C PHE A 23 19.32 -14.29 -1.62
N TYR A 24 18.28 -13.45 -1.55
CA TYR A 24 16.92 -13.86 -1.14
C TYR A 24 16.28 -14.84 -2.12
N VAL A 25 16.47 -14.64 -3.43
CA VAL A 25 16.04 -15.60 -4.46
C VAL A 25 16.71 -16.96 -4.26
N SER A 26 18.00 -16.97 -3.97
CA SER A 26 18.77 -18.21 -3.72
C SER A 26 18.26 -18.94 -2.47
N ILE A 27 18.04 -18.23 -1.37
CA ILE A 27 17.49 -18.81 -0.13
C ILE A 27 16.07 -19.35 -0.38
N LYS A 28 15.22 -18.61 -1.04
CA LYS A 28 13.84 -19.03 -1.33
C LYS A 28 13.83 -20.28 -2.21
N ASN A 29 14.71 -20.35 -3.22
CA ASN A 29 14.86 -21.54 -4.05
C ASN A 29 15.37 -22.73 -3.24
N ALA A 30 16.34 -22.53 -2.32
CA ALA A 30 16.81 -23.59 -1.45
C ALA A 30 15.68 -24.14 -0.55
N PHE A 31 14.89 -23.30 0.08
CA PHE A 31 13.72 -23.72 0.87
C PHE A 31 12.67 -24.45 0.02
N THR A 32 12.49 -24.01 -1.21
CA THR A 32 11.64 -24.64 -2.21
C THR A 32 12.02 -26.09 -2.47
N TRP A 33 13.28 -26.31 -2.81
CA TRP A 33 13.76 -27.65 -3.07
C TRP A 33 13.77 -28.51 -1.82
N LEU A 34 14.12 -27.94 -0.67
CA LEU A 34 14.11 -28.66 0.60
C LEU A 34 12.68 -29.14 0.96
N MET A 35 11.67 -28.31 0.73
CA MET A 35 10.27 -28.70 0.92
C MET A 35 9.90 -29.86 -0.01
N ALA A 36 10.20 -29.75 -1.31
CA ALA A 36 9.92 -30.82 -2.26
C ALA A 36 10.59 -32.15 -1.85
N VAL A 37 11.84 -32.07 -1.44
CA VAL A 37 12.59 -33.24 -0.91
C VAL A 37 11.91 -33.84 0.32
N CYS A 38 11.50 -33.02 1.29
CA CYS A 38 10.78 -33.49 2.48
C CYS A 38 9.46 -34.20 2.12
N LEU A 39 8.70 -33.69 1.16
CA LEU A 39 7.45 -34.32 0.71
C LEU A 39 7.69 -35.68 0.03
N VAL A 40 8.71 -35.75 -0.84
CA VAL A 40 9.09 -37.01 -1.49
C VAL A 40 9.62 -38.02 -0.47
N CYS A 41 10.49 -37.59 0.46
CA CYS A 41 11.00 -38.43 1.52
C CYS A 41 9.87 -38.95 2.44
N SER A 42 8.85 -38.13 2.72
CA SER A 42 7.67 -38.55 3.46
C SER A 42 6.93 -39.67 2.73
N ALA A 43 6.68 -39.53 1.41
CA ALA A 43 6.03 -40.56 0.61
C ALA A 43 6.85 -41.86 0.56
N VAL A 44 8.18 -41.78 0.35
CA VAL A 44 9.07 -42.94 0.35
C VAL A 44 9.11 -43.62 1.73
N ALA A 45 9.22 -42.87 2.81
CA ALA A 45 9.20 -43.41 4.16
C ALA A 45 7.89 -44.14 4.45
N ARG A 46 6.76 -43.64 3.94
CA ARG A 46 5.46 -44.30 4.09
C ARG A 46 5.40 -45.64 3.36
N ILE A 47 5.91 -45.73 2.14
CA ILE A 47 6.02 -46.97 1.37
C ILE A 47 6.86 -48.00 2.13
N LEU A 48 8.01 -47.60 2.68
CA LEU A 48 8.94 -48.49 3.35
C LEU A 48 8.48 -48.94 4.71
N ILE A 49 7.75 -48.12 5.48
CA ILE A 49 7.35 -48.39 6.86
C ILE A 49 5.97 -49.02 6.95
N VAL A 50 5.01 -48.50 6.17
CA VAL A 50 3.57 -48.93 6.28
C VAL A 50 3.23 -50.04 5.28
N GLY A 51 4.02 -50.18 4.23
CA GLY A 51 3.78 -51.13 3.14
C GLY A 51 2.60 -50.72 2.25
N GLY A 52 2.82 -50.74 0.95
CA GLY A 52 1.90 -50.16 -0.05
C GLY A 52 0.63 -50.99 -0.35
N LYS A 53 -0.03 -51.60 0.59
CA LYS A 53 -1.23 -52.39 0.36
C LYS A 53 -2.50 -51.71 0.90
N GLY A 54 -3.44 -51.45 -0.02
CA GLY A 54 -4.78 -50.94 0.32
C GLY A 54 -5.16 -49.64 -0.36
N THR A 55 -6.43 -49.26 -0.31
CA THR A 55 -6.97 -47.98 -0.85
C THR A 55 -6.32 -46.73 -0.25
N ASP A 56 -5.63 -46.86 0.86
CA ASP A 56 -4.99 -45.80 1.63
C ASP A 56 -3.66 -45.35 0.99
N VAL A 57 -3.05 -46.19 0.18
CA VAL A 57 -1.83 -45.92 -0.58
C VAL A 57 -2.00 -44.65 -1.44
N TRP A 58 -3.13 -44.51 -2.10
CA TRP A 58 -3.43 -43.39 -2.96
C TRP A 58 -3.42 -42.06 -2.20
N CYS A 59 -4.09 -42.02 -1.06
CA CYS A 59 -4.13 -40.78 -0.27
C CYS A 59 -2.80 -40.44 0.39
N GLN A 60 -2.10 -41.45 0.90
CA GLN A 60 -0.89 -41.24 1.72
C GLN A 60 0.40 -41.10 0.92
N ILE A 61 0.43 -41.57 -0.32
CA ILE A 61 1.62 -41.55 -1.18
C ILE A 61 1.40 -40.63 -2.36
N VAL A 62 0.26 -40.73 -3.06
CA VAL A 62 -0.01 -39.98 -4.28
C VAL A 62 -0.21 -38.48 -3.97
N LEU A 63 -0.90 -38.13 -2.88
CA LEU A 63 -1.11 -36.71 -2.56
C LEU A 63 0.18 -35.93 -2.25
N PRO A 64 1.11 -36.41 -1.38
CA PRO A 64 2.39 -35.72 -1.19
C PRO A 64 3.24 -35.61 -2.47
N ILE A 65 3.23 -36.67 -3.31
CA ILE A 65 3.94 -36.64 -4.61
C ILE A 65 3.25 -35.66 -5.55
N ALA A 66 1.94 -35.67 -5.67
CA ALA A 66 1.19 -34.73 -6.47
C ALA A 66 1.39 -33.27 -6.00
N ALA A 67 1.44 -33.05 -4.68
CA ALA A 67 1.77 -31.75 -4.11
C ALA A 67 3.19 -31.31 -4.46
N ALA A 68 4.17 -32.21 -4.39
CA ALA A 68 5.54 -31.90 -4.79
C ALA A 68 5.66 -31.59 -6.29
N LEU A 69 4.99 -32.38 -7.15
CA LEU A 69 4.97 -32.15 -8.60
C LEU A 69 4.26 -30.85 -8.97
N LEU A 70 3.10 -30.58 -8.37
CA LEU A 70 2.35 -29.34 -8.56
C LEU A 70 3.18 -28.13 -8.10
N TYR A 71 3.89 -28.30 -7.00
CA TYR A 71 4.79 -27.27 -6.51
C TYR A 71 5.91 -26.97 -7.51
N VAL A 72 6.56 -27.99 -8.06
CA VAL A 72 7.59 -27.82 -9.09
C VAL A 72 7.00 -27.18 -10.36
N LEU A 73 5.81 -27.62 -10.78
CA LEU A 73 5.14 -27.06 -11.96
C LEU A 73 4.83 -25.57 -11.78
N ILE A 74 4.21 -25.21 -10.64
CA ILE A 74 3.94 -23.82 -10.32
C ILE A 74 5.26 -23.04 -10.20
N ALA A 75 6.32 -23.67 -9.68
CA ALA A 75 7.65 -23.09 -9.61
C ALA A 75 8.24 -22.71 -10.96
N LEU A 76 7.94 -23.46 -11.99
CA LEU A 76 8.38 -23.19 -13.37
C LEU A 76 7.51 -22.14 -14.06
N LEU A 77 6.24 -22.06 -13.72
CA LEU A 77 5.26 -21.16 -14.34
C LEU A 77 5.11 -19.83 -13.63
N ASP A 78 5.38 -19.77 -12.33
CA ASP A 78 5.19 -18.60 -11.49
C ASP A 78 6.41 -17.68 -11.61
N GLY A 79 6.15 -16.44 -12.00
CA GLY A 79 7.17 -15.42 -12.18
C GLY A 79 7.91 -15.05 -10.87
N LYS A 80 8.19 -13.77 -10.66
CA LYS A 80 9.04 -13.31 -9.56
C LYS A 80 8.46 -13.50 -8.14
N GLU A 81 7.14 -13.59 -7.97
CA GLU A 81 6.52 -13.55 -6.63
C GLU A 81 6.48 -14.90 -5.88
N HIS A 82 6.44 -16.01 -6.56
CA HIS A 82 6.51 -17.36 -5.96
C HIS A 82 5.54 -17.64 -4.77
N PHE A 83 4.48 -16.85 -4.58
CA PHE A 83 3.55 -17.02 -3.45
C PHE A 83 2.71 -18.30 -3.62
N TYR A 84 2.05 -18.46 -4.77
CA TYR A 84 1.18 -19.61 -5.05
C TYR A 84 1.95 -20.93 -5.06
N ARG A 85 3.20 -20.89 -5.42
CA ARG A 85 4.17 -21.98 -5.40
C ARG A 85 4.26 -22.70 -4.05
N THR A 86 4.19 -21.94 -2.95
CA THR A 86 4.27 -22.47 -1.61
C THR A 86 2.90 -22.60 -0.94
N ALA A 87 1.93 -21.80 -1.35
CA ALA A 87 0.59 -21.82 -0.78
C ALA A 87 -0.20 -23.10 -1.15
N VAL A 88 -0.18 -23.49 -2.44
CA VAL A 88 -0.99 -24.60 -2.93
C VAL A 88 -0.66 -25.93 -2.27
N PRO A 89 0.61 -26.38 -2.16
CA PRO A 89 0.93 -27.62 -1.46
C PRO A 89 0.53 -27.64 0.01
N VAL A 90 0.66 -26.50 0.69
CA VAL A 90 0.26 -26.35 2.10
C VAL A 90 -1.25 -26.58 2.24
N TRP A 91 -2.07 -25.97 1.38
CA TRP A 91 -3.52 -26.11 1.43
C TRP A 91 -3.99 -27.52 1.04
N MET A 92 -3.39 -28.11 0.03
CA MET A 92 -3.67 -29.50 -0.36
C MET A 92 -3.43 -30.45 0.80
N ASN A 93 -2.41 -30.21 1.59
CA ASN A 93 -2.08 -31.07 2.72
C ASN A 93 -3.04 -30.91 3.90
N LEU A 94 -3.55 -29.70 4.16
CA LEU A 94 -4.60 -29.51 5.18
C LEU A 94 -5.88 -30.25 4.81
N VAL A 95 -6.26 -30.23 3.52
CA VAL A 95 -7.41 -31.02 3.00
C VAL A 95 -7.15 -32.52 3.16
N TYR A 96 -5.93 -32.97 2.87
CA TYR A 96 -5.52 -34.36 3.04
C TYR A 96 -5.71 -34.87 4.48
N TYR A 97 -5.28 -34.12 5.50
CA TYR A 97 -5.48 -34.53 6.87
C TYR A 97 -6.96 -34.59 7.24
N GLY A 98 -7.79 -33.67 6.79
CA GLY A 98 -9.23 -33.73 6.98
C GLY A 98 -9.84 -35.03 6.42
N ILE A 99 -9.45 -35.40 5.20
CA ILE A 99 -9.91 -36.63 4.53
C ILE A 99 -9.44 -37.88 5.27
N ILE A 100 -8.19 -37.93 5.74
CA ILE A 100 -7.67 -39.06 6.51
C ILE A 100 -8.44 -39.24 7.80
N PHE A 101 -8.63 -38.21 8.59
CA PHE A 101 -9.33 -38.29 9.85
C PHE A 101 -10.77 -38.75 9.70
N TRP A 102 -11.45 -38.30 8.63
CA TRP A 102 -12.79 -38.80 8.31
C TRP A 102 -12.79 -40.28 7.88
N LYS A 103 -11.90 -40.67 7.00
CA LYS A 103 -11.83 -42.02 6.43
C LYS A 103 -11.54 -43.10 7.52
N PHE A 104 -10.78 -42.73 8.54
CA PHE A 104 -10.46 -43.61 9.65
C PHE A 104 -11.43 -43.50 10.85
N ASP A 105 -12.61 -42.92 10.67
CA ASP A 105 -13.64 -42.71 11.68
C ASP A 105 -13.18 -41.92 12.92
N PHE A 106 -12.07 -41.20 12.82
CA PHE A 106 -11.60 -40.31 13.91
C PHE A 106 -12.45 -39.08 14.06
N VAL A 107 -13.16 -38.68 13.00
CA VAL A 107 -13.95 -37.45 12.92
C VAL A 107 -15.26 -37.75 12.19
N HIS A 108 -16.38 -37.33 12.76
CA HIS A 108 -17.69 -37.40 12.10
C HIS A 108 -17.76 -36.47 10.87
N TYR A 109 -18.67 -36.80 9.94
CA TYR A 109 -18.84 -36.07 8.68
C TYR A 109 -19.05 -34.54 8.89
N ASP A 110 -19.84 -34.17 9.91
CA ASP A 110 -20.10 -32.75 10.22
C ASP A 110 -18.82 -32.01 10.65
N ALA A 111 -17.95 -32.66 11.41
CA ALA A 111 -16.67 -32.07 11.80
C ALA A 111 -15.69 -31.98 10.62
N LEU A 112 -15.74 -32.91 9.66
CA LEU A 112 -14.98 -32.77 8.40
C LEU A 112 -15.45 -31.56 7.60
N ILE A 113 -16.75 -31.36 7.46
CA ILE A 113 -17.30 -30.19 6.76
C ILE A 113 -16.84 -28.91 7.47
N GLY A 114 -16.95 -28.85 8.80
CA GLY A 114 -16.46 -27.71 9.59
C GLY A 114 -14.97 -27.44 9.38
N TRP A 115 -14.15 -28.49 9.38
CA TRP A 115 -12.71 -28.38 9.10
C TRP A 115 -12.43 -27.83 7.70
N LEU A 116 -13.05 -28.39 6.66
CA LEU A 116 -12.89 -27.92 5.30
C LEU A 116 -13.34 -26.47 5.13
N PHE A 117 -14.43 -26.08 5.80
CA PHE A 117 -14.89 -24.69 5.78
C PHE A 117 -13.86 -23.73 6.39
N ILE A 118 -13.28 -24.07 7.54
CA ILE A 118 -12.21 -23.28 8.18
C ILE A 118 -10.99 -23.18 7.25
N VAL A 119 -10.57 -24.28 6.62
CA VAL A 119 -9.44 -24.31 5.68
C VAL A 119 -9.71 -23.39 4.49
N VAL A 120 -10.91 -23.45 3.92
CA VAL A 120 -11.30 -22.58 2.79
C VAL A 120 -11.33 -21.10 3.21
N LEU A 121 -11.93 -20.77 4.35
CA LEU A 121 -11.97 -19.38 4.85
C LEU A 121 -10.56 -18.83 5.09
N LEU A 122 -9.67 -19.62 5.69
CA LEU A 122 -8.29 -19.20 5.92
C LEU A 122 -7.54 -19.05 4.60
N PHE A 123 -7.76 -19.94 3.62
CA PHE A 123 -7.21 -19.80 2.27
C PHE A 123 -7.64 -18.50 1.60
N LEU A 124 -8.95 -18.22 1.61
CA LEU A 124 -9.48 -16.97 1.07
C LEU A 124 -8.90 -15.76 1.78
N ALA A 125 -8.76 -15.81 3.11
CA ALA A 125 -8.14 -14.72 3.87
C ALA A 125 -6.66 -14.50 3.50
N VAL A 126 -5.88 -15.56 3.29
CA VAL A 126 -4.48 -15.45 2.86
C VAL A 126 -4.39 -14.86 1.45
N ILE A 127 -5.21 -15.35 0.51
CA ILE A 127 -5.26 -14.83 -0.86
C ILE A 127 -5.72 -13.38 -0.87
N TYR A 128 -6.80 -13.05 -0.17
CA TYR A 128 -7.29 -11.68 -0.05
C TYR A 128 -6.18 -10.73 0.43
N ASN A 129 -5.50 -11.10 1.53
CA ASN A 129 -4.41 -10.26 2.04
C ASN A 129 -3.25 -10.14 1.06
N GLN A 130 -2.87 -11.20 0.37
CA GLN A 130 -1.79 -11.16 -0.62
C GLN A 130 -2.16 -10.29 -1.83
N VAL A 131 -3.35 -10.49 -2.40
CA VAL A 131 -3.78 -9.82 -3.64
C VAL A 131 -4.19 -8.37 -3.38
N CYS A 132 -4.95 -8.13 -2.29
CA CYS A 132 -5.55 -6.81 -2.03
C CYS A 132 -4.64 -5.88 -1.23
N THR A 133 -3.79 -6.41 -0.34
CA THR A 133 -2.99 -5.59 0.58
C THR A 133 -1.48 -5.85 0.51
N GLY A 134 -1.04 -6.86 -0.25
CA GLY A 134 0.36 -7.31 -0.30
C GLY A 134 0.86 -7.95 1.00
N LYS A 135 0.00 -8.14 2.02
CA LYS A 135 0.37 -8.67 3.34
C LYS A 135 0.18 -10.18 3.40
N ARG A 136 0.98 -10.83 4.25
CA ARG A 136 0.93 -12.28 4.50
C ARG A 136 0.78 -12.62 5.99
N PRO A 137 -0.12 -11.95 6.77
CA PRO A 137 -0.15 -12.09 8.22
C PRO A 137 -0.61 -13.46 8.69
N PHE A 138 -1.57 -14.07 7.98
CA PHE A 138 -2.19 -15.34 8.38
C PHE A 138 -1.35 -16.57 8.03
N THR A 139 -0.23 -16.41 7.33
CA THR A 139 0.62 -17.56 6.98
C THR A 139 1.18 -18.29 8.21
N TRP A 140 1.38 -17.60 9.33
CA TRP A 140 1.83 -18.22 10.57
C TRP A 140 0.82 -19.18 11.19
N LEU A 141 -0.48 -18.98 10.95
CA LEU A 141 -1.53 -19.88 11.43
C LEU A 141 -1.50 -21.25 10.76
N LEU A 142 -0.84 -21.36 9.61
CA LEU A 142 -0.65 -22.62 8.91
C LEU A 142 0.24 -23.60 9.70
N ILE A 143 1.19 -23.11 10.50
CA ILE A 143 2.07 -23.94 11.31
C ILE A 143 1.27 -24.76 12.35
N PRO A 144 0.50 -24.15 13.28
CA PRO A 144 -0.28 -24.93 14.22
C PRO A 144 -1.35 -25.79 13.54
N LEU A 145 -1.92 -25.36 12.41
CA LEU A 145 -2.86 -26.15 11.64
C LEU A 145 -2.24 -27.43 11.05
N HIS A 146 -0.95 -27.43 10.72
CA HIS A 146 -0.24 -28.63 10.28
C HIS A 146 0.18 -29.51 11.45
N LEU A 147 0.57 -28.92 12.56
CA LEU A 147 1.03 -29.66 13.72
C LEU A 147 -0.12 -30.33 14.51
N ALA A 148 -1.28 -29.68 14.57
CA ALA A 148 -2.44 -30.20 15.32
C ALA A 148 -2.92 -31.55 14.81
N PRO A 149 -3.09 -31.81 13.50
CA PRO A 149 -3.45 -33.17 13.02
C PRO A 149 -2.41 -34.24 13.34
N ILE A 150 -1.12 -33.89 13.26
CA ILE A 150 -0.03 -34.82 13.59
C ILE A 150 -0.03 -35.15 15.08
N ALA A 151 -0.23 -34.16 15.94
CA ALA A 151 -0.35 -34.34 17.37
C ALA A 151 -1.59 -35.18 17.72
N ALA A 152 -2.73 -34.95 17.06
CA ALA A 152 -3.94 -35.74 17.22
C ALA A 152 -3.71 -37.22 16.82
N TYR A 153 -3.05 -37.42 15.66
CA TYR A 153 -2.69 -38.77 15.21
C TYR A 153 -1.76 -39.45 16.20
N ALA A 154 -0.74 -38.79 16.69
CA ALA A 154 0.18 -39.33 17.70
C ALA A 154 -0.54 -39.65 19.01
N TYR A 155 -1.50 -38.80 19.46
CA TYR A 155 -2.30 -39.05 20.67
C TYR A 155 -3.22 -40.26 20.52
N ILE A 156 -3.87 -40.42 19.37
CA ILE A 156 -4.75 -41.55 19.08
C ILE A 156 -3.96 -42.87 19.11
N HIS A 157 -2.77 -42.86 18.53
CA HIS A 157 -1.90 -44.04 18.46
C HIS A 157 -0.87 -44.13 19.62
N ARG A 158 -1.06 -43.39 20.73
CA ARG A 158 -0.07 -43.30 21.81
C ARG A 158 0.36 -44.65 22.40
N ASN A 159 -0.55 -45.58 22.55
CA ASN A 159 -0.22 -46.91 23.11
C ASN A 159 0.75 -47.66 22.19
N PHE A 160 0.51 -47.64 20.87
CA PHE A 160 1.37 -48.24 19.86
C PHE A 160 2.76 -47.55 19.79
N LEU A 161 2.80 -46.26 20.01
CA LEU A 161 4.04 -45.49 20.07
C LEU A 161 4.83 -45.78 21.36
N LEU A 162 4.17 -45.98 22.49
CA LEU A 162 4.80 -46.34 23.76
C LEU A 162 5.46 -47.73 23.73
N GLU A 163 5.02 -48.61 22.82
CA GLU A 163 5.66 -49.90 22.51
C GLU A 163 6.95 -49.75 21.65
N GLY A 164 7.42 -48.56 21.41
CA GLY A 164 8.68 -48.29 20.66
C GLY A 164 8.51 -48.17 19.15
N ASN A 165 7.30 -48.13 18.64
CA ASN A 165 7.02 -48.07 17.18
C ASN A 165 7.05 -46.63 16.61
N TYR A 166 8.00 -45.78 17.02
CA TYR A 166 8.11 -44.37 16.57
C TYR A 166 8.34 -44.21 15.08
N ARG A 167 8.79 -45.27 14.37
CA ARG A 167 9.03 -45.24 12.92
C ARG A 167 7.80 -44.81 12.13
N PHE A 168 6.59 -45.09 12.62
CA PHE A 168 5.35 -44.73 11.96
C PHE A 168 5.06 -43.22 11.95
N LEU A 169 5.68 -42.43 12.84
CA LEU A 169 5.58 -40.98 12.85
C LEU A 169 6.56 -40.30 11.87
N LEU A 170 7.57 -40.99 11.37
CA LEU A 170 8.61 -40.40 10.54
C LEU A 170 8.04 -39.77 9.24
N PRO A 171 7.13 -40.39 8.49
CA PRO A 171 6.54 -39.78 7.31
C PRO A 171 5.80 -38.47 7.62
N ASP A 172 5.02 -38.45 8.69
CA ASP A 172 4.24 -37.27 9.09
C ASP A 172 5.15 -36.14 9.60
N ALA A 173 6.21 -36.50 10.31
CA ALA A 173 7.22 -35.53 10.75
C ALA A 173 7.97 -34.87 9.57
N LEU A 174 8.35 -35.67 8.56
CA LEU A 174 8.98 -35.18 7.35
C LEU A 174 8.06 -34.26 6.54
N MET A 175 6.77 -34.64 6.44
CA MET A 175 5.76 -33.82 5.78
C MET A 175 5.55 -32.50 6.51
N ALA A 176 5.41 -32.53 7.85
CA ALA A 176 5.29 -31.33 8.68
C ALA A 176 6.51 -30.40 8.50
N LEU A 177 7.71 -30.96 8.54
CA LEU A 177 8.94 -30.19 8.34
C LEU A 177 8.94 -29.48 6.98
N GLY A 178 8.58 -30.19 5.90
CA GLY A 178 8.50 -29.60 4.55
C GLY A 178 7.50 -28.48 4.47
N LEU A 179 6.34 -28.61 5.11
CA LEU A 179 5.28 -27.59 5.10
C LEU A 179 5.61 -26.39 5.98
N ILE A 180 6.28 -26.59 7.12
CA ILE A 180 6.80 -25.49 7.94
C ILE A 180 7.82 -24.68 7.12
N ILE A 181 8.74 -25.36 6.42
CA ILE A 181 9.70 -24.72 5.52
C ILE A 181 8.97 -23.91 4.41
N ALA A 182 7.89 -24.45 3.85
CA ALA A 182 7.07 -23.75 2.87
C ALA A 182 6.44 -22.48 3.44
N VAL A 183 5.94 -22.49 4.69
CA VAL A 183 5.41 -21.29 5.36
C VAL A 183 6.49 -20.21 5.50
N PHE A 184 7.71 -20.58 5.86
CA PHE A 184 8.84 -19.62 5.90
C PHE A 184 9.17 -19.10 4.50
N ALA A 185 9.23 -19.98 3.49
CA ALA A 185 9.50 -19.59 2.10
C ALA A 185 8.43 -18.61 1.54
N MET A 186 7.16 -18.77 1.91
CA MET A 186 6.10 -17.83 1.53
C MET A 186 6.34 -16.39 2.03
N ARG A 187 7.11 -16.22 3.08
CA ARG A 187 7.39 -14.89 3.66
C ARG A 187 8.60 -14.20 3.06
N ILE A 188 9.39 -14.90 2.26
CA ILE A 188 10.56 -14.33 1.61
C ILE A 188 10.12 -13.61 0.34
N HIS A 189 10.37 -12.31 0.27
CA HIS A 189 10.18 -11.47 -0.90
C HIS A 189 11.47 -11.40 -1.72
N THR A 190 11.35 -11.43 -3.03
CA THR A 190 12.50 -11.58 -3.93
C THR A 190 12.61 -10.50 -5.01
N ASP A 191 11.67 -9.57 -5.02
CA ASP A 191 11.57 -8.49 -6.01
C ASP A 191 12.44 -7.25 -5.68
N GLY A 192 13.04 -7.22 -4.49
CA GLY A 192 13.85 -6.08 -4.01
C GLY A 192 13.03 -4.85 -3.63
N GLU A 193 11.69 -4.92 -3.76
CA GLU A 193 10.79 -3.85 -3.34
C GLU A 193 10.52 -3.90 -1.84
N TYR A 194 10.02 -2.77 -1.29
CA TYR A 194 9.55 -2.74 0.07
C TYR A 194 8.25 -3.52 0.19
N HIS A 195 8.24 -4.55 1.03
CA HIS A 195 7.03 -5.31 1.33
C HIS A 195 6.51 -4.99 2.72
N PRO A 196 5.18 -4.80 2.86
CA PRO A 196 4.57 -4.49 4.13
C PRO A 196 4.87 -5.56 5.19
N THR A 197 5.41 -5.15 6.32
CA THR A 197 5.62 -5.99 7.50
C THR A 197 4.36 -5.97 8.40
N TRP A 198 4.40 -6.72 9.51
CA TRP A 198 3.30 -6.70 10.46
C TRP A 198 2.99 -5.27 10.94
N GLY A 199 1.73 -4.85 10.78
CA GLY A 199 1.26 -3.52 11.15
C GLY A 199 1.40 -2.46 10.05
N ASP A 200 2.09 -2.73 8.94
CA ASP A 200 2.10 -1.85 7.77
C ASP A 200 0.80 -1.95 6.98
N ARG A 201 0.55 -0.96 6.14
CA ARG A 201 -0.59 -0.90 5.22
C ARG A 201 -0.11 -1.10 3.79
N SER A 202 -1.04 -1.42 2.88
CA SER A 202 -0.73 -1.46 1.44
C SER A 202 -0.38 -0.09 0.87
N ASP A 203 -0.89 0.99 1.49
CA ASP A 203 -0.71 2.39 1.12
C ASP A 203 0.31 3.14 1.99
N GLY A 204 1.04 2.44 2.89
CA GLY A 204 2.06 3.09 3.71
C GLY A 204 2.71 2.21 4.78
N ARG A 205 3.94 2.55 5.10
CA ARG A 205 4.76 1.92 6.14
C ARG A 205 4.43 2.53 7.51
N LYS A 206 4.17 1.70 8.53
CA LYS A 206 3.99 2.18 9.90
C LYS A 206 5.31 2.74 10.43
N ILE A 207 5.27 3.94 11.01
CA ILE A 207 6.41 4.52 11.70
C ILE A 207 6.46 3.96 13.12
N ARG A 208 7.62 3.39 13.50
CA ARG A 208 7.83 2.67 14.76
C ARG A 208 8.70 3.42 15.74
N THR A 209 9.49 4.38 15.26
CA THR A 209 10.50 5.13 16.03
C THR A 209 10.04 6.55 16.41
N LEU A 210 8.73 6.81 16.40
CA LEU A 210 8.16 8.08 16.84
C LEU A 210 8.45 8.36 18.31
N ALA A 211 8.61 9.64 18.65
CA ALA A 211 8.64 10.09 20.03
C ALA A 211 7.37 9.64 20.78
N PRO A 212 7.46 9.27 22.07
CA PRO A 212 6.32 8.74 22.84
C PRO A 212 5.06 9.60 22.76
N MET A 213 5.20 10.92 22.83
CA MET A 213 4.06 11.84 22.75
C MET A 213 3.37 11.76 21.37
N ALA A 214 4.12 11.73 20.28
CA ALA A 214 3.57 11.61 18.93
C ALA A 214 2.87 10.25 18.69
N GLN A 215 3.30 9.19 19.39
CA GLN A 215 2.63 7.89 19.31
C GLN A 215 1.24 7.89 19.95
N ILE A 216 1.04 8.63 21.02
CA ILE A 216 -0.23 8.63 21.77
C ILE A 216 -1.18 9.75 21.33
N THR A 217 -0.70 10.79 20.66
CA THR A 217 -1.51 11.94 20.22
C THR A 217 -2.75 11.51 19.43
N ALA A 218 -2.63 10.56 18.52
CA ALA A 218 -3.74 10.07 17.70
C ALA A 218 -4.83 9.34 18.51
N PHE A 219 -4.57 8.95 19.77
CA PHE A 219 -5.57 8.36 20.67
C PHE A 219 -6.39 9.42 21.40
N PHE A 220 -5.79 10.58 21.70
CA PHE A 220 -6.49 11.71 22.29
C PHE A 220 -7.22 12.55 21.25
N GLN A 221 -6.63 12.67 20.08
CA GLN A 221 -7.18 13.40 18.92
C GLN A 221 -7.64 12.39 17.88
N VAL A 222 -8.87 11.91 18.02
CA VAL A 222 -9.39 10.79 17.21
C VAL A 222 -9.87 11.24 15.84
N GLU A 223 -10.67 12.32 15.81
CA GLU A 223 -11.31 12.82 14.59
C GLU A 223 -10.36 13.75 13.82
N ARG A 224 -10.22 13.53 12.52
CA ARG A 224 -9.29 14.31 11.69
C ARG A 224 -9.69 15.77 11.58
N ASN A 225 -10.97 16.02 11.43
CA ASN A 225 -11.48 17.37 11.26
C ASN A 225 -11.20 18.27 12.49
N THR A 226 -11.24 17.69 13.71
CA THR A 226 -10.96 18.41 14.95
C THR A 226 -9.45 18.62 15.21
N CYS A 227 -8.58 17.92 14.48
CA CYS A 227 -7.12 18.01 14.59
C CYS A 227 -6.50 18.86 13.48
N SER A 228 -7.28 19.76 12.89
CA SER A 228 -6.85 20.54 11.73
C SER A 228 -6.21 21.85 12.12
N ASN A 229 -4.97 22.08 11.70
CA ASN A 229 -4.33 23.38 11.71
C ASN A 229 -4.70 24.14 10.44
N LEU A 230 -5.15 25.38 10.61
CA LEU A 230 -5.51 26.27 9.51
C LEU A 230 -4.35 27.23 9.24
N PHE A 231 -3.85 27.20 8.02
CA PHE A 231 -2.73 28.02 7.60
C PHE A 231 -3.07 28.83 6.35
N GLU A 232 -2.77 30.13 6.37
CA GLU A 232 -3.00 31.02 5.24
C GLU A 232 -1.70 31.71 4.83
N GLU A 233 -1.46 31.79 3.54
CA GLU A 233 -0.26 32.43 2.98
C GLU A 233 -0.58 33.13 1.66
N SER A 234 0.00 34.32 1.47
CA SER A 234 -0.07 35.08 0.22
C SER A 234 1.25 34.98 -0.52
N PHE A 235 1.22 34.45 -1.73
CA PHE A 235 2.42 34.30 -2.56
C PHE A 235 2.44 35.34 -3.68
N GLU A 236 3.53 36.10 -3.78
CA GLU A 236 3.82 36.96 -4.92
C GLU A 236 4.12 36.12 -6.15
N ILE A 237 3.42 36.33 -7.26
CA ILE A 237 3.39 35.44 -8.42
C ILE A 237 4.10 35.96 -9.67
N SER A 238 4.79 37.11 -9.63
CA SER A 238 5.43 37.66 -10.81
C SER A 238 6.50 36.73 -11.40
N HIS A 239 7.27 36.07 -10.54
CA HIS A 239 8.25 35.05 -10.94
C HIS A 239 7.57 33.81 -11.52
N ILE A 240 6.51 33.33 -10.89
CA ILE A 240 5.71 32.20 -11.36
C ILE A 240 5.08 32.50 -12.71
N GLU A 241 4.50 33.70 -12.92
CA GLU A 241 3.92 34.10 -14.21
C GLU A 241 4.95 34.19 -15.33
N ARG A 242 6.18 34.63 -15.00
CA ARG A 242 7.30 34.66 -15.97
C ARG A 242 7.68 33.24 -16.36
N TYR A 243 7.84 32.37 -15.39
CA TYR A 243 8.17 30.96 -15.58
C TYR A 243 7.12 30.26 -16.42
N ILE A 244 5.82 30.43 -16.11
CA ILE A 244 4.71 29.84 -16.87
C ILE A 244 4.73 30.31 -18.32
N ARG A 245 4.97 31.64 -18.59
CA ARG A 245 5.07 32.18 -19.95
C ARG A 245 6.25 31.57 -20.72
N GLN A 246 7.36 31.33 -20.04
CA GLN A 246 8.50 30.64 -20.62
C GLN A 246 8.15 29.22 -21.04
N LYS A 247 7.58 28.42 -20.12
CA LYS A 247 7.18 27.03 -20.40
C LYS A 247 6.18 26.91 -21.54
N ARG A 248 5.23 27.84 -21.63
CA ARG A 248 4.28 27.87 -22.75
C ARG A 248 4.96 28.16 -24.08
N LYS A 249 6.02 28.99 -24.11
CA LYS A 249 6.84 29.21 -25.30
C LYS A 249 7.68 28.00 -25.69
N GLU A 250 8.05 27.16 -24.71
CA GLU A 250 8.77 25.90 -24.91
C GLU A 250 7.84 24.77 -25.45
N GLY A 251 6.52 25.02 -25.60
CA GLY A 251 5.57 24.09 -26.18
C GLY A 251 4.55 23.48 -25.18
N TYR A 252 4.67 23.77 -23.88
CA TYR A 252 3.74 23.28 -22.84
C TYR A 252 2.54 24.23 -22.72
N THR A 253 1.61 24.19 -23.67
CA THR A 253 0.53 25.18 -23.85
C THR A 253 -0.38 25.33 -22.63
N ASP A 254 -0.71 24.23 -21.97
CA ASP A 254 -1.62 24.17 -20.82
C ASP A 254 -0.91 24.30 -19.46
N PHE A 255 0.43 24.56 -19.50
CA PHE A 255 1.18 24.75 -18.26
C PHE A 255 0.67 25.98 -17.49
N GLY A 256 0.28 25.76 -16.24
CA GLY A 256 -0.37 26.77 -15.42
C GLY A 256 0.13 26.80 -13.97
N ILE A 257 -0.44 27.68 -13.18
CA ILE A 257 -0.03 27.92 -11.79
C ILE A 257 -0.18 26.64 -10.92
N ASN A 258 -1.20 25.83 -11.18
CA ASN A 258 -1.43 24.59 -10.45
C ASN A 258 -0.23 23.62 -10.54
N HIS A 259 0.36 23.50 -11.74
CA HIS A 259 1.55 22.67 -11.97
C HIS A 259 2.75 23.17 -11.15
N VAL A 260 2.95 24.51 -11.08
CA VAL A 260 4.04 25.09 -10.31
C VAL A 260 3.84 24.90 -8.81
N LEU A 261 2.63 25.16 -8.31
CA LEU A 261 2.31 24.98 -6.89
C LEU A 261 2.47 23.52 -6.45
N LEU A 262 2.02 22.58 -7.29
CA LEU A 262 2.16 21.16 -7.01
C LEU A 262 3.63 20.72 -7.11
N ALA A 263 4.38 21.17 -8.10
CA ALA A 263 5.81 20.86 -8.24
C ALA A 263 6.62 21.37 -7.04
N ALA A 264 6.32 22.57 -6.55
CA ALA A 264 6.93 23.09 -5.33
C ALA A 264 6.57 22.26 -4.10
N TYR A 265 5.32 21.76 -4.00
CA TYR A 265 4.91 20.88 -2.91
C TYR A 265 5.66 19.53 -2.96
N VAL A 266 5.72 18.89 -4.11
CA VAL A 266 6.45 17.63 -4.33
C VAL A 266 7.94 17.80 -3.99
N ARG A 267 8.56 18.89 -4.43
CA ARG A 267 9.94 19.25 -4.06
C ARG A 267 10.07 19.47 -2.55
N GLY A 268 9.05 20.05 -1.92
CA GLY A 268 8.98 20.21 -0.48
C GLY A 268 8.96 18.87 0.25
N VAL A 269 8.18 17.89 -0.22
CA VAL A 269 8.14 16.53 0.33
C VAL A 269 9.50 15.82 0.16
N ALA A 270 10.19 16.02 -0.97
CA ALA A 270 11.54 15.47 -1.16
C ALA A 270 12.51 15.88 -0.05
N LYS A 271 12.39 17.10 0.45
CA LYS A 271 13.22 17.63 1.55
C LYS A 271 12.65 17.34 2.92
N TYR A 272 11.32 17.37 3.04
CA TYR A 272 10.57 17.23 4.29
C TYR A 272 9.58 16.05 4.19
N PRO A 273 10.05 14.81 4.21
CA PRO A 273 9.26 13.61 3.90
C PRO A 273 8.14 13.32 4.89
N GLN A 274 8.19 13.90 6.10
CA GLN A 274 7.14 13.72 7.10
C GLN A 274 5.79 14.33 6.67
N LEU A 275 5.77 15.22 5.68
CA LEU A 275 4.53 15.73 5.08
C LEU A 275 3.75 14.66 4.31
N ASN A 276 4.41 13.57 3.93
CA ASN A 276 3.78 12.44 3.27
C ASN A 276 3.35 11.33 4.24
N ARG A 277 3.21 11.71 5.54
CA ARG A 277 2.62 10.85 6.57
C ARG A 277 1.11 10.96 6.56
N PHE A 278 0.46 9.95 7.15
CA PHE A 278 -0.98 9.97 7.40
C PHE A 278 -1.33 9.18 8.66
N ILE A 279 -2.54 9.39 9.16
CA ILE A 279 -3.08 8.68 10.31
C ILE A 279 -4.14 7.69 9.83
N SER A 280 -4.03 6.44 10.27
CA SER A 280 -5.08 5.44 10.14
C SER A 280 -5.02 4.46 11.31
N GLY A 281 -6.17 4.05 11.83
CA GLY A 281 -6.21 3.20 13.02
C GLY A 281 -5.43 3.76 14.21
N GLN A 282 -5.43 5.09 14.37
CA GLN A 282 -4.72 5.82 15.43
C GLN A 282 -3.20 5.55 15.45
N LYS A 283 -2.63 5.31 14.28
CA LYS A 283 -1.19 5.10 14.09
C LYS A 283 -0.70 5.97 12.95
N VAL A 284 0.57 6.35 13.04
CA VAL A 284 1.24 7.17 12.01
C VAL A 284 1.88 6.25 10.99
N TYR A 285 1.63 6.55 9.72
CA TYR A 285 2.20 5.86 8.57
C TYR A 285 2.90 6.86 7.65
N SER A 286 3.89 6.39 6.90
CA SER A 286 4.54 7.14 5.82
C SER A 286 4.26 6.46 4.49
N ARG A 287 3.89 7.25 3.46
CA ARG A 287 3.77 6.77 2.07
C ARG A 287 5.12 6.65 1.36
N GLY A 288 6.21 7.09 2.03
CA GLY A 288 7.53 7.10 1.41
C GLY A 288 7.58 7.98 0.16
N ASN A 289 8.00 7.41 -0.95
CA ASN A 289 8.17 8.13 -2.21
C ASN A 289 6.89 8.18 -3.08
N ASP A 290 5.77 7.64 -2.63
CA ASP A 290 4.49 7.73 -3.35
C ASP A 290 3.69 8.93 -2.84
N ILE A 291 3.70 10.02 -3.59
CA ILE A 291 2.94 11.24 -3.28
C ILE A 291 1.63 11.18 -4.09
N GLN A 292 0.54 10.89 -3.40
CA GLN A 292 -0.78 10.74 -4.02
C GLN A 292 -1.51 12.07 -4.00
N TYR A 293 -1.60 12.69 -5.16
CA TYR A 293 -2.31 13.94 -5.39
C TYR A 293 -3.71 13.69 -5.89
N SER A 294 -4.71 14.30 -5.27
CA SER A 294 -6.11 14.24 -5.71
C SER A 294 -6.64 15.62 -6.06
N MET A 295 -7.48 15.70 -7.09
CA MET A 295 -8.15 16.91 -7.53
C MET A 295 -9.55 16.58 -8.04
N VAL A 296 -10.49 17.53 -7.89
CA VAL A 296 -11.82 17.48 -8.51
C VAL A 296 -11.81 18.31 -9.79
N VAL A 297 -12.43 17.76 -10.81
CA VAL A 297 -12.66 18.43 -12.09
C VAL A 297 -14.15 18.35 -12.43
N LYS A 298 -14.74 19.45 -12.86
CA LYS A 298 -16.08 19.44 -13.45
C LYS A 298 -15.99 19.17 -14.96
N LYS A 299 -16.91 18.38 -15.49
CA LYS A 299 -17.01 18.14 -16.93
C LYS A 299 -17.33 19.45 -17.65
N GLU A 300 -18.30 20.20 -17.12
CA GLU A 300 -18.70 21.52 -17.60
C GLU A 300 -18.81 22.49 -16.42
N MET A 301 -18.56 23.77 -16.65
CA MET A 301 -18.66 24.79 -15.59
C MET A 301 -20.11 25.24 -15.41
N THR A 302 -21.00 24.25 -15.17
CA THR A 302 -22.43 24.43 -14.87
C THR A 302 -22.74 23.93 -13.47
N ILE A 303 -23.88 24.37 -12.92
CA ILE A 303 -24.30 23.96 -11.57
C ILE A 303 -24.67 22.47 -11.56
N GLU A 304 -25.27 21.99 -12.63
CA GLU A 304 -25.76 20.61 -12.79
C GLU A 304 -24.67 19.61 -13.16
N SER A 305 -23.49 20.08 -13.61
CA SER A 305 -22.39 19.19 -14.01
C SER A 305 -21.83 18.43 -12.80
N PRO A 306 -21.73 17.09 -12.87
CA PRO A 306 -21.18 16.29 -11.80
C PRO A 306 -19.70 16.60 -11.58
N ASP A 307 -19.26 16.47 -10.33
CA ASP A 307 -17.86 16.56 -9.93
C ASP A 307 -17.22 15.19 -10.06
N THR A 308 -16.10 15.11 -10.76
CA THR A 308 -15.32 13.88 -10.86
C THR A 308 -13.94 14.10 -10.25
N SER A 309 -13.50 13.19 -9.39
CA SER A 309 -12.17 13.23 -8.79
C SER A 309 -11.23 12.29 -9.51
N PHE A 310 -9.97 12.68 -9.62
CA PHE A 310 -8.90 11.81 -10.08
C PHE A 310 -7.71 11.86 -9.11
N LYS A 311 -6.92 10.81 -9.15
CA LYS A 311 -5.72 10.66 -8.35
C LYS A 311 -4.50 10.50 -9.27
N VAL A 312 -3.40 11.15 -8.91
CA VAL A 312 -2.12 11.07 -9.62
C VAL A 312 -1.03 10.65 -8.65
N HIS A 313 -0.22 9.67 -9.04
CA HIS A 313 0.95 9.24 -8.31
C HIS A 313 2.19 10.01 -8.76
N LEU A 314 2.75 10.76 -7.84
CA LEU A 314 3.92 11.59 -8.04
C LEU A 314 5.10 11.05 -7.24
N SER A 315 6.29 11.20 -7.80
CA SER A 315 7.55 10.87 -7.13
C SER A 315 8.23 12.13 -6.61
N PRO A 316 8.94 12.08 -5.47
CA PRO A 316 9.77 13.19 -5.01
C PRO A 316 10.83 13.64 -6.01
N TYR A 317 11.16 12.79 -7.00
CA TYR A 317 12.11 13.07 -8.08
C TYR A 317 11.46 13.80 -9.27
N ASP A 318 10.14 13.89 -9.33
CA ASP A 318 9.43 14.49 -10.46
C ASP A 318 9.77 15.99 -10.60
N THR A 319 10.03 16.38 -11.83
CA THR A 319 10.20 17.78 -12.23
C THR A 319 8.85 18.45 -12.49
N ALA A 320 8.84 19.76 -12.70
CA ALA A 320 7.61 20.49 -13.05
C ALA A 320 6.99 19.98 -14.37
N ILE A 321 7.81 19.51 -15.31
CA ILE A 321 7.37 18.95 -16.58
C ILE A 321 6.81 17.52 -16.40
N ASP A 322 7.45 16.70 -15.57
CA ASP A 322 6.92 15.37 -15.27
C ASP A 322 5.53 15.45 -14.63
N ILE A 323 5.36 16.39 -13.70
CA ILE A 323 4.06 16.66 -13.04
C ILE A 323 3.03 17.15 -14.06
N TYR A 324 3.42 18.06 -14.97
CA TYR A 324 2.56 18.52 -16.06
C TYR A 324 2.07 17.34 -16.92
N ASN A 325 2.98 16.47 -17.34
CA ASN A 325 2.65 15.33 -18.18
C ASN A 325 1.73 14.33 -17.45
N LYS A 326 2.03 13.99 -16.19
CA LYS A 326 1.22 13.08 -15.38
C LYS A 326 -0.19 13.63 -15.12
N MET A 327 -0.30 14.93 -14.82
CA MET A 327 -1.59 15.57 -14.60
C MET A 327 -2.43 15.60 -15.88
N ASN A 328 -1.84 15.96 -17.02
CA ASN A 328 -2.57 16.00 -18.29
C ASN A 328 -3.03 14.62 -18.72
N ALA A 329 -2.17 13.59 -18.58
CA ALA A 329 -2.57 12.22 -18.85
C ALA A 329 -3.78 11.80 -17.99
N ALA A 330 -3.77 12.10 -16.68
CA ALA A 330 -4.88 11.79 -15.79
C ALA A 330 -6.17 12.57 -16.17
N VAL A 331 -6.06 13.83 -16.57
CA VAL A 331 -7.20 14.63 -17.04
C VAL A 331 -7.76 14.08 -18.36
N GLU A 332 -6.91 13.63 -19.29
CA GLU A 332 -7.36 12.99 -20.53
C GLU A 332 -8.07 11.65 -20.27
N ASP A 333 -7.54 10.83 -19.36
CA ASP A 333 -8.16 9.57 -18.98
C ASP A 333 -9.53 9.79 -18.32
N VAL A 334 -9.64 10.82 -17.47
CA VAL A 334 -10.93 11.21 -16.88
C VAL A 334 -11.90 11.68 -17.97
N LYS A 335 -11.47 12.53 -18.91
CA LYS A 335 -12.34 12.98 -20.03
C LYS A 335 -12.85 11.78 -20.85
N LYS A 336 -11.97 10.84 -21.19
CA LYS A 336 -12.35 9.60 -21.90
C LYS A 336 -13.32 8.73 -21.09
N SER A 337 -13.08 8.58 -19.78
CA SER A 337 -13.96 7.81 -18.90
C SER A 337 -15.30 8.48 -18.64
N MET A 338 -15.38 9.81 -18.68
CA MET A 338 -16.62 10.58 -18.59
C MET A 338 -17.53 10.39 -19.81
N GLU A 339 -17.00 10.01 -20.96
CA GLU A 339 -17.77 9.59 -22.13
C GLU A 339 -18.38 8.18 -21.96
N LEU A 340 -17.82 7.37 -21.04
CA LEU A 340 -18.14 5.95 -20.80
C LEU A 340 -18.79 5.67 -19.42
N ASP A 341 -19.40 6.62 -18.73
CA ASP A 341 -19.81 6.55 -17.32
C ASP A 341 -18.64 6.22 -16.36
N SER A 342 -18.25 7.17 -15.53
CA SER A 342 -17.11 6.96 -14.64
C SER A 342 -17.38 5.81 -13.66
N SER A 343 -16.39 4.96 -13.41
CA SER A 343 -16.50 3.83 -12.47
C SER A 343 -16.91 4.28 -11.07
N LEU A 344 -16.56 5.51 -10.67
CA LEU A 344 -16.94 6.10 -9.39
C LEU A 344 -18.44 6.48 -9.38
N ASP A 345 -18.95 7.08 -10.47
CA ASP A 345 -20.36 7.48 -10.57
C ASP A 345 -21.28 6.26 -10.59
N SER A 346 -20.86 5.18 -11.26
CA SER A 346 -21.55 3.90 -11.22
C SER A 346 -21.61 3.32 -9.81
N VAL A 347 -20.50 3.34 -9.07
CA VAL A 347 -20.47 2.89 -7.67
C VAL A 347 -21.40 3.75 -6.80
N ILE A 348 -21.38 5.07 -6.97
CA ILE A 348 -22.27 5.98 -6.22
C ILE A 348 -23.75 5.73 -6.56
N GLN A 349 -24.10 5.48 -7.83
CA GLN A 349 -25.45 5.12 -8.22
C GLN A 349 -25.92 3.82 -7.57
N TYR A 350 -25.07 2.76 -7.57
CA TYR A 350 -25.40 1.52 -6.86
C TYR A 350 -25.56 1.73 -5.35
N LEU A 351 -24.71 2.57 -4.74
CA LEU A 351 -24.83 2.89 -3.32
C LEU A 351 -26.14 3.64 -3.00
N ASN A 352 -26.63 4.50 -3.90
CA ASN A 352 -27.89 5.20 -3.73
C ASN A 352 -29.13 4.27 -3.81
N MET A 353 -29.02 3.11 -4.44
CA MET A 353 -30.08 2.11 -4.48
C MET A 353 -30.19 1.28 -3.19
N ILE A 354 -29.17 1.35 -2.34
CA ILE A 354 -29.10 0.59 -1.08
C ILE A 354 -29.92 1.31 0.01
N PRO A 355 -30.76 0.61 0.78
CA PRO A 355 -31.44 1.20 1.93
C PRO A 355 -30.46 1.85 2.91
N SER A 356 -30.77 3.04 3.43
CA SER A 356 -29.88 3.86 4.25
C SER A 356 -29.28 3.11 5.45
N VAL A 357 -30.02 2.16 6.05
CA VAL A 357 -29.52 1.33 7.16
C VAL A 357 -28.39 0.41 6.69
N VAL A 358 -28.54 -0.21 5.52
CA VAL A 358 -27.52 -1.08 4.93
C VAL A 358 -26.32 -0.25 4.49
N LEU A 359 -26.56 0.93 3.88
CA LEU A 359 -25.48 1.84 3.51
C LEU A 359 -24.66 2.29 4.73
N LYS A 360 -25.33 2.60 5.86
CA LYS A 360 -24.66 2.94 7.11
C LYS A 360 -23.79 1.80 7.62
N PHE A 361 -24.27 0.56 7.53
CA PHE A 361 -23.51 -0.63 7.89
C PHE A 361 -22.31 -0.84 6.96
N VAL A 362 -22.47 -0.69 5.64
CA VAL A 362 -21.38 -0.79 4.65
C VAL A 362 -20.30 0.26 4.92
N VAL A 363 -20.68 1.52 5.15
CA VAL A 363 -19.72 2.58 5.47
C VAL A 363 -18.99 2.30 6.79
N TRP A 364 -19.70 1.80 7.80
CA TRP A 364 -19.10 1.38 9.07
C TRP A 364 -18.10 0.23 8.86
N LEU A 365 -18.46 -0.77 8.06
CA LEU A 365 -17.57 -1.89 7.71
C LEU A 365 -16.31 -1.40 6.96
N LEU A 366 -16.47 -0.50 5.99
CA LEU A 366 -15.33 0.10 5.27
C LEU A 366 -14.40 0.85 6.23
N LYS A 367 -14.95 1.64 7.17
CA LYS A 367 -14.16 2.31 8.21
C LYS A 367 -13.42 1.31 9.10
N LEU A 368 -14.06 0.21 9.45
CA LEU A 368 -13.44 -0.87 10.25
C LEU A 368 -12.30 -1.54 9.49
N LEU A 369 -12.52 -1.88 8.22
CA LEU A 369 -11.48 -2.46 7.36
C LEU A 369 -10.31 -1.49 7.18
N ASP A 370 -10.60 -0.20 6.97
CA ASP A 370 -9.56 0.83 6.85
C ASP A 370 -8.77 0.99 8.15
N TYR A 371 -9.45 0.96 9.30
CA TYR A 371 -8.81 1.03 10.64
C TYR A 371 -7.74 -0.06 10.81
N PHE A 372 -8.01 -1.28 10.36
CA PHE A 372 -7.08 -2.40 10.44
C PHE A 372 -6.12 -2.50 9.22
N GLY A 373 -6.22 -1.58 8.25
CA GLY A 373 -5.43 -1.60 7.02
C GLY A 373 -5.74 -2.79 6.12
N LEU A 374 -7.00 -3.25 6.15
CA LEU A 374 -7.53 -4.37 5.36
C LEU A 374 -8.34 -3.89 4.16
N LEU A 375 -8.47 -2.57 3.95
CA LEU A 375 -9.19 -2.04 2.80
C LEU A 375 -8.46 -2.46 1.50
N PRO A 376 -9.19 -3.02 0.51
CA PRO A 376 -8.60 -3.42 -0.76
C PRO A 376 -7.89 -2.27 -1.48
N LYS A 377 -6.75 -2.56 -2.12
CA LYS A 377 -5.93 -1.53 -2.78
C LYS A 377 -6.73 -0.77 -3.85
N PHE A 378 -7.58 -1.45 -4.63
CA PHE A 378 -8.39 -0.80 -5.65
C PHE A 378 -9.37 0.23 -5.07
N LEU A 379 -9.93 -0.01 -3.86
CA LEU A 379 -10.79 0.98 -3.18
C LEU A 379 -9.99 2.17 -2.65
N LEU A 380 -8.75 1.94 -2.20
CA LEU A 380 -7.85 3.03 -1.81
C LEU A 380 -7.50 3.91 -3.01
N GLU A 381 -7.27 3.31 -4.18
CA GLU A 381 -7.00 4.03 -5.43
C GLU A 381 -8.21 4.83 -5.92
N LEU A 382 -9.40 4.23 -5.89
CA LEU A 382 -10.64 4.87 -6.33
C LEU A 382 -11.07 6.01 -5.37
N SER A 383 -10.74 5.91 -4.09
CA SER A 383 -11.20 6.84 -3.07
C SER A 383 -10.42 8.16 -3.09
N PRO A 384 -11.06 9.32 -3.27
CA PRO A 384 -10.41 10.61 -3.18
C PRO A 384 -10.04 11.00 -1.73
N PHE A 385 -10.59 10.27 -0.74
CA PHE A 385 -10.37 10.51 0.68
C PHE A 385 -9.08 9.86 1.22
N HIS A 386 -8.42 9.03 0.39
CA HIS A 386 -7.15 8.41 0.68
C HIS A 386 -6.10 9.00 -0.24
N GLY A 387 -5.06 9.60 0.33
CA GLY A 387 -4.00 10.24 -0.45
C GLY A 387 -3.09 11.11 0.40
N SER A 388 -2.16 11.79 -0.24
CA SER A 388 -1.19 12.67 0.43
C SER A 388 -1.65 14.12 0.45
N LEU A 389 -2.25 14.58 -0.63
CA LEU A 389 -2.61 15.97 -0.84
C LEU A 389 -3.87 16.07 -1.70
N PHE A 390 -4.81 16.88 -1.27
CA PHE A 390 -5.93 17.34 -2.09
C PHE A 390 -5.75 18.83 -2.39
N PHE A 391 -5.86 19.20 -3.65
CA PHE A 391 -5.74 20.61 -4.04
C PHE A 391 -6.95 21.05 -4.85
N THR A 392 -7.49 22.23 -4.52
CA THR A 392 -8.60 22.80 -5.28
C THR A 392 -8.28 24.20 -5.76
N SER A 393 -8.73 24.53 -6.97
CA SER A 393 -8.58 25.84 -7.58
C SER A 393 -9.87 26.65 -7.48
N MET A 394 -9.92 27.60 -6.56
CA MET A 394 -11.00 28.60 -6.50
C MET A 394 -10.74 29.74 -7.50
N GLY A 395 -9.52 29.84 -8.02
CA GLY A 395 -9.13 30.85 -8.99
C GLY A 395 -9.87 30.75 -10.32
N SER A 396 -10.25 29.54 -10.74
CA SER A 396 -11.09 29.31 -11.92
C SER A 396 -12.52 29.84 -11.76
N LEU A 397 -12.99 29.90 -10.51
CA LEU A 397 -14.33 30.42 -10.13
C LEU A 397 -14.31 31.93 -9.84
N GLY A 398 -13.13 32.57 -9.86
CA GLY A 398 -12.98 34.00 -9.58
C GLY A 398 -13.17 34.40 -8.11
N ILE A 399 -13.08 33.44 -7.16
CA ILE A 399 -13.27 33.68 -5.73
C ILE A 399 -11.98 33.50 -4.92
N PRO A 400 -11.90 34.04 -3.69
CA PRO A 400 -10.80 33.79 -2.76
C PRO A 400 -10.71 32.32 -2.37
N PRO A 401 -9.57 31.83 -1.84
CA PRO A 401 -9.44 30.49 -1.35
C PRO A 401 -10.29 30.27 -0.09
N ILE A 402 -10.71 29.06 0.14
CA ILE A 402 -11.45 28.64 1.32
C ILE A 402 -10.63 27.66 2.16
N TYR A 403 -10.90 27.60 3.48
CA TYR A 403 -10.50 26.47 4.28
C TYR A 403 -11.47 25.32 4.04
N HIS A 404 -10.99 24.24 3.48
CA HIS A 404 -11.78 23.03 3.30
C HIS A 404 -11.55 22.10 4.49
N HIS A 405 -12.59 21.41 4.96
CA HIS A 405 -12.43 20.44 6.04
C HIS A 405 -11.68 19.18 5.57
N LEU A 406 -10.93 18.56 6.47
CA LEU A 406 -10.42 17.20 6.27
C LEU A 406 -11.55 16.20 6.54
N TYR A 407 -11.68 15.19 5.68
CA TYR A 407 -12.73 14.19 5.85
C TYR A 407 -12.39 13.20 6.96
N ASP A 408 -13.39 12.83 7.78
CA ASP A 408 -13.23 11.80 8.82
C ASP A 408 -13.19 10.39 8.26
N PHE A 409 -13.59 10.21 6.99
CA PHE A 409 -13.38 8.98 6.23
C PHE A 409 -12.08 9.10 5.42
N GLY A 410 -11.29 8.01 5.41
CA GLY A 410 -10.01 7.99 4.70
C GLY A 410 -8.82 8.45 5.53
N ASN A 411 -7.76 8.90 4.87
CA ASN A 411 -6.49 9.21 5.53
C ASN A 411 -5.74 10.41 4.93
N LEU A 412 -6.45 11.28 4.22
CA LEU A 412 -5.90 12.48 3.60
C LEU A 412 -5.43 13.50 4.66
N PRO A 413 -4.13 13.84 4.76
CA PRO A 413 -3.61 14.71 5.80
C PRO A 413 -3.57 16.19 5.42
N VAL A 414 -3.59 16.54 4.14
CA VAL A 414 -3.40 17.90 3.65
C VAL A 414 -4.46 18.25 2.62
N PHE A 415 -5.15 19.36 2.86
CA PHE A 415 -6.04 19.98 1.88
C PHE A 415 -5.57 21.40 1.60
N GLY A 416 -5.28 21.71 0.33
CA GLY A 416 -4.89 23.04 -0.12
C GLY A 416 -5.94 23.66 -1.04
N ALA A 417 -6.15 24.96 -0.91
CA ALA A 417 -6.97 25.74 -1.83
C ALA A 417 -6.23 27.00 -2.24
N PHE A 418 -6.26 27.36 -3.51
CA PHE A 418 -5.75 28.65 -3.97
C PHE A 418 -6.83 29.45 -4.69
N GLY A 419 -6.81 30.76 -4.45
CA GLY A 419 -7.83 31.68 -4.94
C GLY A 419 -7.47 32.34 -6.28
N CYS A 420 -8.32 33.29 -6.68
CA CYS A 420 -8.07 34.13 -7.83
C CYS A 420 -6.85 35.06 -7.59
N LYS A 421 -6.23 35.48 -8.69
CA LYS A 421 -5.12 36.45 -8.65
C LYS A 421 -5.64 37.81 -8.20
N ARG A 422 -4.99 38.40 -7.22
CA ARG A 422 -5.28 39.78 -6.79
C ARG A 422 -4.07 40.69 -6.99
N ARG A 423 -4.31 42.00 -7.08
CA ARG A 423 -3.28 43.05 -7.12
C ARG A 423 -3.25 43.74 -5.78
N ALA A 424 -2.06 44.00 -5.27
CA ALA A 424 -1.84 44.79 -4.08
C ALA A 424 -0.80 45.90 -4.36
N LEU A 425 -0.97 47.05 -3.74
CA LEU A 425 -0.01 48.13 -3.73
C LEU A 425 0.89 47.97 -2.52
N GLU A 426 2.20 47.96 -2.74
CA GLU A 426 3.20 47.86 -1.66
C GLU A 426 4.08 49.10 -1.66
N VAL A 427 4.32 49.64 -0.49
CA VAL A 427 5.28 50.71 -0.28
C VAL A 427 6.66 50.08 -0.10
N GLN A 428 7.62 50.46 -0.93
CA GLN A 428 9.01 50.05 -0.84
C GLN A 428 9.75 50.84 0.23
N GLU A 429 10.94 50.40 0.61
CA GLU A 429 11.78 51.08 1.60
C GLU A 429 12.14 52.51 1.21
N ASP A 430 12.21 52.82 -0.08
CA ASP A 430 12.44 54.14 -0.63
C ASP A 430 11.19 55.04 -0.72
N GLY A 431 10.06 54.57 -0.21
CA GLY A 431 8.77 55.27 -0.25
C GLY A 431 8.02 55.13 -1.58
N SER A 432 8.58 54.49 -2.60
CA SER A 432 7.90 54.25 -3.87
C SER A 432 6.78 53.21 -3.71
N VAL A 433 5.71 53.34 -4.52
CA VAL A 433 4.59 52.39 -4.50
C VAL A 433 4.67 51.48 -5.72
N VAL A 434 4.76 50.19 -5.49
CA VAL A 434 4.82 49.17 -6.55
C VAL A 434 3.56 48.31 -6.51
N GLN A 435 2.95 48.06 -7.67
CA GLN A 435 1.84 47.13 -7.79
C GLN A 435 2.38 45.71 -7.99
N ARG A 436 2.04 44.81 -7.08
CA ARG A 436 2.39 43.40 -7.18
C ARG A 436 1.14 42.54 -7.35
N LYS A 437 1.35 41.33 -7.85
CA LYS A 437 0.31 40.33 -8.03
C LYS A 437 0.50 39.19 -7.02
N TYR A 438 -0.59 38.79 -6.41
CA TYR A 438 -0.63 37.74 -5.38
C TYR A 438 -1.65 36.66 -5.72
N VAL A 439 -1.36 35.45 -5.23
CA VAL A 439 -2.33 34.38 -5.05
C VAL A 439 -2.33 34.03 -3.58
N ASP A 440 -3.51 34.07 -3.00
CA ASP A 440 -3.72 33.65 -1.62
C ASP A 440 -4.01 32.14 -1.62
N MET A 441 -3.40 31.44 -0.66
CA MET A 441 -3.56 30.00 -0.49
C MET A 441 -3.98 29.72 0.96
N LYS A 442 -4.87 28.76 1.12
CA LYS A 442 -5.30 28.26 2.41
C LYS A 442 -5.06 26.77 2.49
N PHE A 443 -4.49 26.34 3.60
CA PHE A 443 -4.20 24.95 3.88
C PHE A 443 -4.90 24.50 5.15
N VAL A 444 -5.42 23.30 5.11
CA VAL A 444 -5.91 22.57 6.27
C VAL A 444 -5.03 21.34 6.44
N LEU A 445 -4.37 21.23 7.57
CA LEU A 445 -3.27 20.31 7.81
C LEU A 445 -3.57 19.47 9.05
N ASP A 446 -3.40 18.15 8.94
CA ASP A 446 -3.55 17.24 10.10
C ASP A 446 -2.36 17.42 11.06
N GLU A 447 -2.60 17.98 12.25
CA GLU A 447 -1.56 18.24 13.26
C GLU A 447 -0.88 16.97 13.79
N ARG A 448 -1.54 15.83 13.66
CA ARG A 448 -1.03 14.56 14.20
C ARG A 448 0.12 13.97 13.38
N ILE A 449 0.33 14.41 12.11
CA ILE A 449 1.42 13.90 11.27
C ILE A 449 2.74 14.59 11.54
N VAL A 450 2.71 15.90 11.80
CA VAL A 450 3.87 16.75 12.16
C VAL A 450 3.40 17.94 12.97
N ASP A 451 4.30 18.53 13.77
CA ASP A 451 4.03 19.70 14.59
C ASP A 451 4.03 21.03 13.77
N GLY A 452 3.60 22.09 14.44
CA GLY A 452 3.54 23.43 13.84
C GLY A 452 4.90 23.98 13.41
N TYR A 453 5.99 23.61 14.11
CA TYR A 453 7.34 24.03 13.74
C TYR A 453 7.78 23.42 12.40
N TYR A 454 7.49 22.13 12.21
CA TYR A 454 7.79 21.44 10.95
C TYR A 454 7.04 22.08 9.77
N TYR A 455 5.75 22.41 9.95
CA TYR A 455 4.98 23.15 8.95
C TYR A 455 5.58 24.52 8.66
N ALA A 456 5.97 25.27 9.68
CA ALA A 456 6.57 26.60 9.49
C ALA A 456 7.86 26.55 8.67
N VAL A 457 8.73 25.56 8.94
CA VAL A 457 9.98 25.36 8.16
C VAL A 457 9.67 24.94 6.73
N PHE A 458 8.70 24.06 6.53
CA PHE A 458 8.26 23.66 5.20
C PHE A 458 7.73 24.85 4.39
N PHE A 459 6.81 25.66 4.93
CA PHE A 459 6.23 26.79 4.20
C PHE A 459 7.27 27.86 3.89
N LYS A 460 8.27 28.05 4.76
CA LYS A 460 9.40 28.91 4.44
C LYS A 460 10.19 28.41 3.22
N TYR A 461 10.42 27.11 3.13
CA TYR A 461 11.06 26.49 1.98
C TYR A 461 10.17 26.53 0.73
N TYR A 462 8.89 26.20 0.87
CA TYR A 462 7.89 26.27 -0.20
C TYR A 462 7.85 27.68 -0.85
N ARG A 463 7.83 28.72 -0.02
CA ARG A 463 7.91 30.11 -0.48
C ARG A 463 9.20 30.39 -1.26
N SER A 464 10.34 29.85 -0.84
CA SER A 464 11.60 30.03 -1.56
C SER A 464 11.58 29.38 -2.95
N LEU A 465 10.95 28.22 -3.09
CA LEU A 465 10.78 27.54 -4.38
C LEU A 465 9.88 28.34 -5.33
N LEU A 466 8.81 28.95 -4.82
CA LEU A 466 7.91 29.77 -5.62
C LEU A 466 8.54 31.10 -6.08
N ARG A 467 9.55 31.59 -5.37
CA ARG A 467 10.37 32.73 -5.79
C ARG A 467 11.37 32.39 -6.91
N HIS A 468 11.83 31.12 -6.92
CA HIS A 468 12.81 30.59 -7.88
C HIS A 468 12.27 29.32 -8.54
N PRO A 469 11.17 29.41 -9.32
CA PRO A 469 10.49 28.24 -9.87
C PRO A 469 11.31 27.47 -10.90
N GLU A 470 12.36 28.07 -11.48
CA GLU A 470 13.31 27.43 -12.38
C GLU A 470 14.05 26.24 -11.75
N ILE A 471 14.18 26.21 -10.45
CA ILE A 471 14.76 25.06 -9.70
C ILE A 471 13.93 23.80 -9.89
N LEU A 472 12.65 23.92 -10.21
CA LEU A 472 11.73 22.80 -10.38
C LEU A 472 11.92 22.05 -11.71
N ASP A 473 12.75 22.59 -12.63
CA ASP A 473 13.05 21.95 -13.92
C ASP A 473 14.03 20.78 -13.81
N ILE A 474 14.77 20.71 -12.73
CA ILE A 474 15.74 19.63 -12.48
C ILE A 474 15.31 18.80 -11.27
N PRO A 475 15.54 17.48 -11.26
CA PRO A 475 15.26 16.67 -10.09
C PRO A 475 16.01 17.16 -8.84
N PRO A 476 15.54 16.86 -7.61
CA PRO A 476 16.28 17.19 -6.40
C PRO A 476 17.59 16.39 -6.33
N GLU A 477 18.66 17.02 -5.84
CA GLU A 477 19.94 16.33 -5.63
C GLU A 477 19.82 15.22 -4.58
N VAL A 478 19.03 15.46 -3.55
CA VAL A 478 18.82 14.53 -2.44
C VAL A 478 17.33 14.44 -2.10
N VAL A 479 16.83 13.25 -2.00
CA VAL A 479 15.51 12.94 -1.44
C VAL A 479 15.71 12.36 -0.05
N ASN A 480 15.22 13.08 0.96
CA ASN A 480 15.31 12.63 2.35
C ASN A 480 14.32 11.47 2.59
N ARG A 481 14.73 10.53 3.42
CA ARG A 481 13.87 9.43 3.87
C ARG A 481 13.25 9.77 5.22
N ASP A 482 11.99 9.40 5.40
CA ASP A 482 11.34 9.49 6.70
C ASP A 482 11.89 8.43 7.69
N ILE A 483 11.80 8.71 8.98
CA ILE A 483 12.21 7.79 10.05
C ILE A 483 11.46 6.44 9.96
N ASP A 484 12.05 5.40 10.54
CA ASP A 484 11.49 4.05 10.51
C ASP A 484 10.40 3.82 11.56
#